data_df01d64c6d9c0d7223989906091b1660
#
_entry.id   df01d64c6d9c0d7223989906091b1660
#
_cell.length_a   1.000
_cell.length_b   1.000
_cell.length_c   1.000
_cell.angle_alpha   90.00
_cell.angle_beta   90.00
_cell.angle_gamma   90.00
#
_symmetry.space_group_name_H-M   'P 1'
#
loop_
_entity.id
_entity.type
_entity.pdbx_description
1 polymer ?
#
loop_
_entity_poly.entity_id
_entity_poly.type
_entity_poly.pdbx_seq_one_letter_code
_entity_poly.pdbx_strand_id
1 'polypeptide(L)'
;MKGFHRQNKLFFLCGLNCGLCPMYLNKNCLGCGCGEENHSCKIARCSMEHNGIEYCFQCNEYPCEKYEKIDKFDSFISHRNQKRDLEKARQIGIEAYNAEQEEKVEILGTLLAGYNDGRKKTLFCVAVNLLKIHELRAVLGKIENRSDLENLTLKEKALLLRGC
;
A
#
# COMPACT_ATOMS: atom_id res chain seq x y z
N MET A 1 -5.93 -19.18 -6.56
CA MET A 1 -5.03 -20.29 -6.08
C MET A 1 -5.75 -21.02 -4.96
N LYS A 2 -6.17 -22.25 -5.23
CA LYS A 2 -6.91 -23.08 -4.27
C LYS A 2 -6.14 -23.25 -2.96
N GLY A 3 -6.81 -23.06 -1.81
CA GLY A 3 -6.22 -23.21 -0.49
C GLY A 3 -5.31 -22.09 0.01
N PHE A 4 -5.07 -21.05 -0.78
CA PHE A 4 -4.26 -19.91 -0.34
C PHE A 4 -5.15 -18.83 0.29
N HIS A 5 -5.16 -18.78 1.61
CA HIS A 5 -5.94 -17.84 2.42
C HIS A 5 -5.03 -17.07 3.36
N ARG A 6 -5.30 -15.75 3.51
CA ARG A 6 -4.60 -14.86 4.44
C ARG A 6 -5.58 -13.98 5.20
N GLN A 7 -5.22 -13.61 6.42
CA GLN A 7 -6.04 -12.74 7.27
C GLN A 7 -5.83 -11.26 6.92
N ASN A 8 -4.57 -10.84 6.77
CA ASN A 8 -4.25 -9.43 6.49
C ASN A 8 -4.49 -9.08 5.01
N LYS A 9 -5.35 -8.07 4.77
CA LYS A 9 -5.70 -7.57 3.44
C LYS A 9 -5.01 -6.25 3.07
N LEU A 10 -4.38 -5.58 4.03
CA LEU A 10 -3.71 -4.29 3.81
C LEU A 10 -2.26 -4.47 3.42
N PHE A 11 -1.56 -5.37 4.12
CA PHE A 11 -0.15 -5.67 3.91
C PHE A 11 0.02 -7.13 3.47
N PHE A 12 0.58 -7.33 2.30
CA PHE A 12 0.64 -8.63 1.67
C PHE A 12 1.89 -9.43 2.08
N LEU A 13 1.78 -10.75 1.90
CA LEU A 13 2.83 -11.74 2.09
C LEU A 13 4.21 -11.28 1.61
N CYS A 14 4.26 -10.65 0.44
CA CYS A 14 5.48 -10.21 -0.23
C CYS A 14 5.94 -8.79 0.13
N GLY A 15 5.22 -8.07 0.98
CA GLY A 15 5.57 -6.70 1.39
C GLY A 15 4.94 -5.57 0.56
N LEU A 16 3.94 -5.87 -0.26
CA LEU A 16 3.16 -4.83 -0.96
C LEU A 16 2.02 -4.31 -0.07
N ASN A 17 1.85 -3.00 -0.04
CA ASN A 17 0.76 -2.31 0.67
C ASN A 17 -0.49 -2.26 -0.23
N CYS A 18 -1.12 -3.39 -0.45
CA CYS A 18 -2.22 -3.49 -1.41
C CYS A 18 -3.49 -2.75 -0.98
N GLY A 19 -3.65 -2.40 0.29
CA GLY A 19 -4.68 -1.46 0.74
C GLY A 19 -4.59 -0.08 0.08
N LEU A 20 -3.40 0.30 -0.43
CA LEU A 20 -3.15 1.55 -1.15
C LEU A 20 -3.18 1.39 -2.68
N CYS A 21 -3.49 0.20 -3.19
CA CYS A 21 -3.45 -0.11 -4.62
C CYS A 21 -4.73 0.34 -5.34
N PRO A 22 -4.64 1.06 -6.48
CA PRO A 22 -5.82 1.46 -7.26
C PRO A 22 -6.72 0.28 -7.66
N MET A 23 -6.12 -0.87 -7.98
CA MET A 23 -6.88 -2.07 -8.37
C MET A 23 -7.69 -2.64 -7.21
N TYR A 24 -7.12 -2.65 -6.00
CA TYR A 24 -7.82 -3.08 -4.79
C TYR A 24 -8.95 -2.11 -4.43
N LEU A 25 -8.66 -0.80 -4.45
CA LEU A 25 -9.65 0.26 -4.18
C LEU A 25 -10.81 0.26 -5.16
N ASN A 26 -10.57 -0.13 -6.42
CA ASN A 26 -11.60 -0.25 -7.46
C ASN A 26 -12.34 -1.60 -7.43
N LYS A 27 -12.01 -2.49 -6.48
CA LYS A 27 -12.57 -3.86 -6.39
C LYS A 27 -12.27 -4.74 -7.62
N ASN A 28 -11.25 -4.37 -8.42
CA ASN A 28 -10.76 -5.16 -9.56
C ASN A 28 -9.75 -6.23 -9.13
N CYS A 29 -9.32 -6.20 -7.88
CA CYS A 29 -8.47 -7.18 -7.24
C CYS A 29 -8.96 -7.40 -5.81
N LEU A 30 -9.15 -8.65 -5.43
CA LEU A 30 -9.64 -9.03 -4.10
C LEU A 30 -8.52 -9.11 -3.05
N GLY A 31 -7.29 -8.87 -3.46
CA GLY A 31 -6.12 -8.93 -2.59
C GLY A 31 -5.48 -10.31 -2.54
N CYS A 32 -4.37 -10.39 -1.83
CA CYS A 32 -3.58 -11.62 -1.63
C CYS A 32 -4.25 -12.52 -0.56
N GLY A 33 -4.43 -13.79 -0.87
CA GLY A 33 -5.05 -14.75 0.05
C GLY A 33 -6.58 -14.89 -0.12
N CYS A 34 -7.10 -14.61 -1.31
CA CYS A 34 -8.53 -14.73 -1.65
C CYS A 34 -8.92 -16.15 -2.13
N GLY A 35 -8.13 -17.16 -1.79
CA GLY A 35 -8.40 -18.53 -2.20
C GLY A 35 -8.34 -18.73 -3.71
N GLU A 36 -9.37 -19.30 -4.32
CA GLU A 36 -9.40 -19.63 -5.76
C GLU A 36 -9.30 -18.39 -6.66
N GLU A 37 -9.80 -17.25 -6.21
CA GLU A 37 -9.77 -15.98 -6.95
C GLU A 37 -8.42 -15.27 -6.87
N ASN A 38 -7.47 -15.78 -6.09
CA ASN A 38 -6.11 -15.25 -6.04
C ASN A 38 -5.35 -15.58 -7.31
N HIS A 39 -4.81 -14.54 -7.97
CA HIS A 39 -3.95 -14.73 -9.13
C HIS A 39 -2.74 -15.59 -8.83
N SER A 40 -2.25 -16.32 -9.84
CA SER A 40 -1.04 -17.14 -9.70
C SER A 40 0.17 -16.31 -9.30
N CYS A 41 0.79 -16.66 -8.18
CA CYS A 41 1.93 -15.93 -7.61
C CYS A 41 2.98 -16.93 -7.09
N LYS A 42 4.23 -16.77 -7.54
CA LYS A 42 5.33 -17.65 -7.10
C LYS A 42 5.62 -17.54 -5.60
N ILE A 43 5.43 -16.36 -5.01
CA ILE A 43 5.64 -16.14 -3.58
C ILE A 43 4.52 -16.79 -2.77
N ALA A 44 3.27 -16.70 -3.23
CA ALA A 44 2.15 -17.35 -2.57
C ALA A 44 2.27 -18.88 -2.60
N ARG A 45 2.73 -19.48 -3.71
CA ARG A 45 3.05 -20.91 -3.76
C ARG A 45 4.13 -21.31 -2.77
N CYS A 46 5.21 -20.54 -2.72
CA CYS A 46 6.30 -20.75 -1.77
C CYS A 46 5.79 -20.69 -0.31
N SER A 47 4.91 -19.75 0.04
CA SER A 47 4.30 -19.70 1.37
C SER A 47 3.56 -20.97 1.70
N MET A 48 2.77 -21.52 0.76
CA MET A 48 2.03 -22.78 0.97
C MET A 48 2.99 -23.97 1.18
N GLU A 49 4.12 -24.00 0.46
CA GLU A 49 5.18 -25.02 0.62
C GLU A 49 5.92 -24.87 1.97
N HIS A 50 5.87 -23.68 2.59
CA HIS A 50 6.47 -23.38 3.88
C HIS A 50 5.40 -23.22 4.98
N ASN A 51 4.46 -24.17 5.06
CA ASN A 51 3.40 -24.23 6.08
C ASN A 51 2.47 -23.00 6.13
N GLY A 52 2.30 -22.29 5.02
CA GLY A 52 1.38 -21.18 4.92
C GLY A 52 1.82 -19.96 5.73
N ILE A 53 3.12 -19.63 5.74
CA ILE A 53 3.62 -18.43 6.43
C ILE A 53 2.85 -17.18 5.98
N GLU A 54 2.49 -16.33 6.93
CA GLU A 54 1.68 -15.13 6.66
C GLU A 54 2.51 -14.01 6.03
N TYR A 55 3.82 -13.92 6.35
CA TYR A 55 4.74 -12.91 5.79
C TYR A 55 6.07 -13.55 5.44
N CYS A 56 6.66 -13.17 4.31
CA CYS A 56 7.92 -13.75 3.85
C CYS A 56 9.08 -13.58 4.85
N PHE A 57 9.10 -12.52 5.66
CA PHE A 57 10.13 -12.34 6.70
C PHE A 57 10.07 -13.38 7.84
N GLN A 58 9.00 -14.17 7.91
CA GLN A 58 8.88 -15.29 8.86
C GLN A 58 9.60 -16.55 8.36
N CYS A 59 9.98 -16.59 7.09
CA CYS A 59 10.72 -17.70 6.50
C CYS A 59 12.22 -17.60 6.86
N ASN A 60 12.82 -18.73 7.24
CA ASN A 60 14.25 -18.81 7.55
C ASN A 60 15.16 -18.53 6.33
N GLU A 61 14.63 -18.68 5.13
CA GLU A 61 15.34 -18.40 3.87
C GLU A 61 15.22 -16.93 3.41
N TYR A 62 14.46 -16.09 4.13
CA TYR A 62 14.28 -14.69 3.75
C TYR A 62 15.50 -13.81 4.11
N PRO A 63 15.97 -12.93 3.19
CA PRO A 63 15.54 -12.76 1.81
C PRO A 63 16.10 -13.84 0.88
N CYS A 64 15.23 -14.48 0.09
CA CYS A 64 15.58 -15.54 -0.83
C CYS A 64 15.66 -15.04 -2.30
N GLU A 65 16.05 -15.94 -3.22
CA GLU A 65 16.13 -15.65 -4.67
C GLU A 65 14.88 -15.01 -5.28
N LYS A 66 13.68 -15.31 -4.71
CA LYS A 66 12.40 -14.73 -5.16
C LYS A 66 12.31 -13.22 -4.95
N TYR A 67 13.19 -12.68 -4.09
CA TYR A 67 13.32 -11.23 -3.84
C TYR A 67 14.41 -10.55 -4.67
N GLU A 68 15.17 -11.32 -5.47
CA GLU A 68 16.08 -10.72 -6.43
C GLU A 68 15.29 -9.89 -7.45
N LYS A 69 15.66 -8.63 -7.58
CA LYS A 69 15.06 -7.69 -8.53
C LYS A 69 13.53 -7.53 -8.41
N ILE A 70 12.92 -7.89 -7.27
CA ILE A 70 11.48 -7.79 -7.06
C ILE A 70 10.97 -6.34 -7.12
N ASP A 71 11.84 -5.39 -6.79
CA ASP A 71 11.62 -3.95 -6.76
C ASP A 71 12.09 -3.24 -8.05
N LYS A 72 12.52 -4.00 -9.06
CA LYS A 72 13.03 -3.43 -10.32
C LYS A 72 11.92 -2.83 -11.21
N PHE A 73 10.73 -3.40 -11.15
CA PHE A 73 9.59 -2.99 -11.96
C PHE A 73 8.35 -2.82 -11.08
N ASP A 74 7.61 -1.77 -11.31
CA ASP A 74 6.32 -1.53 -10.67
C ASP A 74 5.21 -2.34 -11.39
N SER A 75 4.13 -2.65 -10.67
CA SER A 75 2.89 -3.18 -11.21
C SER A 75 1.80 -2.11 -11.12
N PHE A 76 0.58 -2.47 -10.71
CA PHE A 76 -0.47 -1.51 -10.38
C PHE A 76 -0.18 -0.69 -9.09
N ILE A 77 0.82 -1.11 -8.35
CA ILE A 77 1.36 -0.42 -7.18
C ILE A 77 2.89 -0.40 -7.29
N SER A 78 3.53 0.64 -6.72
CA SER A 78 4.98 0.71 -6.70
C SER A 78 5.59 -0.37 -5.81
N HIS A 79 6.63 -1.02 -6.31
CA HIS A 79 7.40 -2.04 -5.61
C HIS A 79 8.64 -1.48 -4.88
N ARG A 80 8.93 -0.19 -5.03
CA ARG A 80 10.16 0.45 -4.53
C ARG A 80 10.38 0.28 -3.03
N ASN A 81 9.29 0.26 -2.26
CA ASN A 81 9.34 0.13 -0.81
C ASN A 81 9.18 -1.32 -0.31
N GLN A 82 8.91 -2.26 -1.18
CA GLN A 82 8.48 -3.61 -0.83
C GLN A 82 9.39 -4.31 0.18
N LYS A 83 10.71 -4.32 -0.07
CA LYS A 83 11.70 -4.92 0.84
C LYS A 83 11.83 -4.13 2.14
N ARG A 84 11.87 -2.81 2.04
CA ARG A 84 11.95 -1.91 3.20
C ARG A 84 10.74 -2.06 4.12
N ASP A 85 9.58 -2.21 3.55
CA ASP A 85 8.32 -2.31 4.28
C ASP A 85 8.20 -3.67 5.00
N LEU A 86 8.67 -4.77 4.39
CA LEU A 86 8.81 -6.06 5.07
C LEU A 86 9.79 -5.98 6.25
N GLU A 87 10.94 -5.36 6.03
CA GLU A 87 11.94 -5.21 7.09
C GLU A 87 11.42 -4.33 8.23
N LYS A 88 10.73 -3.23 7.90
CA LYS A 88 10.09 -2.38 8.89
C LYS A 88 9.04 -3.16 9.70
N ALA A 89 8.15 -3.91 9.03
CA ALA A 89 7.15 -4.72 9.70
C ALA A 89 7.78 -5.77 10.64
N ARG A 90 8.91 -6.37 10.24
CA ARG A 90 9.69 -7.27 11.07
C ARG A 90 10.24 -6.60 12.33
N GLN A 91 10.75 -5.35 12.19
CA GLN A 91 11.41 -4.62 13.28
C GLN A 91 10.42 -4.07 14.31
N ILE A 92 9.32 -3.45 13.85
CA ILE A 92 8.36 -2.78 14.75
C ILE A 92 7.18 -3.66 15.17
N GLY A 93 7.07 -4.86 14.58
CA GLY A 93 5.94 -5.77 14.73
C GLY A 93 4.80 -5.48 13.75
N ILE A 94 4.06 -6.55 13.41
CA ILE A 94 3.04 -6.47 12.37
C ILE A 94 1.84 -5.62 12.78
N GLU A 95 1.49 -5.61 14.05
CA GLU A 95 0.38 -4.81 14.58
C GLU A 95 0.65 -3.31 14.46
N ALA A 96 1.84 -2.86 14.88
CA ALA A 96 2.27 -1.47 14.75
C ALA A 96 2.39 -1.05 13.28
N TYR A 97 2.89 -1.95 12.41
CA TYR A 97 2.96 -1.69 11.00
C TYR A 97 1.57 -1.58 10.35
N ASN A 98 0.64 -2.45 10.72
CA ASN A 98 -0.75 -2.41 10.22
C ASN A 98 -1.46 -1.12 10.64
N ALA A 99 -1.31 -0.67 11.89
CA ALA A 99 -1.88 0.60 12.35
C ALA A 99 -1.39 1.78 11.49
N GLU A 100 -0.10 1.81 11.13
CA GLU A 100 0.42 2.82 10.20
C GLU A 100 -0.20 2.71 8.80
N GLN A 101 -0.45 1.48 8.31
CA GLN A 101 -1.08 1.30 7.00
C GLN A 101 -2.57 1.69 7.01
N GLU A 102 -3.28 1.42 8.09
CA GLU A 102 -4.66 1.87 8.29
C GLU A 102 -4.75 3.40 8.23
N GLU A 103 -3.88 4.11 8.95
CA GLU A 103 -3.80 5.57 8.87
C GLU A 103 -3.50 6.07 7.45
N LYS A 104 -2.60 5.40 6.73
CA LYS A 104 -2.32 5.72 5.31
C LYS A 104 -3.55 5.52 4.42
N VAL A 105 -4.35 4.49 4.67
CA VAL A 105 -5.62 4.26 3.94
C VAL A 105 -6.62 5.38 4.23
N GLU A 106 -6.73 5.83 5.47
CA GLU A 106 -7.59 6.98 5.85
C GLU A 106 -7.14 8.27 5.17
N ILE A 107 -5.83 8.55 5.18
CA ILE A 107 -5.24 9.70 4.47
C ILE A 107 -5.56 9.63 2.97
N LEU A 108 -5.39 8.45 2.37
CA LEU A 108 -5.72 8.25 0.95
C LEU A 108 -7.22 8.50 0.70
N GLY A 109 -8.10 8.03 1.58
CA GLY A 109 -9.53 8.30 1.53
C GLY A 109 -9.83 9.80 1.53
N THR A 110 -9.23 10.56 2.42
CA THR A 110 -9.34 12.02 2.52
C THR A 110 -8.88 12.71 1.24
N LEU A 111 -7.73 12.31 0.70
CA LEU A 111 -7.20 12.87 -0.56
C LEU A 111 -8.10 12.57 -1.75
N LEU A 112 -8.65 11.36 -1.83
CA LEU A 112 -9.54 10.97 -2.92
C LEU A 112 -10.89 11.66 -2.86
N ALA A 113 -11.44 11.89 -1.66
CA ALA A 113 -12.72 12.54 -1.47
C ALA A 113 -12.62 14.07 -1.66
N GLY A 114 -11.58 14.69 -1.11
CA GLY A 114 -11.48 16.15 -1.02
C GLY A 114 -10.62 16.83 -2.09
N TYR A 115 -9.72 16.08 -2.77
CA TYR A 115 -8.67 16.67 -3.64
C TYR A 115 -8.53 15.99 -5.00
N ASN A 116 -9.38 15.02 -5.32
CA ASN A 116 -9.30 14.30 -6.59
C ASN A 116 -10.25 14.92 -7.63
N ASP A 117 -9.68 15.56 -8.65
CA ASP A 117 -10.39 16.11 -9.81
C ASP A 117 -10.81 15.04 -10.85
N GLY A 118 -10.81 13.75 -10.46
CA GLY A 118 -11.07 12.60 -11.33
C GLY A 118 -9.81 12.01 -12.00
N ARG A 119 -8.64 12.69 -11.93
CA ARG A 119 -7.41 12.32 -12.63
C ARG A 119 -6.21 12.06 -11.70
N LYS A 120 -6.38 12.27 -10.37
CA LYS A 120 -5.28 12.23 -9.41
C LYS A 120 -5.17 10.94 -8.61
N LYS A 121 -6.09 9.99 -8.79
CA LYS A 121 -6.14 8.75 -8.02
C LYS A 121 -4.81 8.01 -7.99
N THR A 122 -4.22 7.75 -9.15
CA THR A 122 -2.93 7.04 -9.24
C THR A 122 -1.81 7.82 -8.55
N LEU A 123 -1.77 9.15 -8.72
CA LEU A 123 -0.79 10.00 -8.04
C LEU A 123 -0.90 9.88 -6.52
N PHE A 124 -2.12 9.97 -5.97
CA PHE A 124 -2.33 9.85 -4.52
C PHE A 124 -1.99 8.46 -4.00
N CYS A 125 -2.35 7.39 -4.71
CA CYS A 125 -1.96 6.04 -4.34
C CYS A 125 -0.44 5.88 -4.30
N VAL A 126 0.29 6.40 -5.30
CA VAL A 126 1.76 6.35 -5.33
C VAL A 126 2.37 7.19 -4.21
N ALA A 127 1.90 8.43 -4.01
CA ALA A 127 2.41 9.32 -2.97
C ALA A 127 2.22 8.71 -1.57
N VAL A 128 1.01 8.26 -1.24
CA VAL A 128 0.72 7.66 0.07
C VAL A 128 1.49 6.35 0.28
N ASN A 129 1.71 5.56 -0.78
CA ASN A 129 2.52 4.35 -0.68
C ASN A 129 4.00 4.66 -0.41
N LEU A 130 4.58 5.67 -1.07
CA LEU A 130 6.02 5.93 -1.03
C LEU A 130 6.45 6.81 0.13
N LEU A 131 5.63 7.79 0.52
CA LEU A 131 5.95 8.74 1.59
C LEU A 131 5.82 8.10 2.98
N LYS A 132 6.60 8.62 3.92
CA LYS A 132 6.50 8.24 5.33
C LYS A 132 5.28 8.89 5.96
N ILE A 133 4.74 8.27 7.01
CA ILE A 133 3.52 8.75 7.66
C ILE A 133 3.64 10.19 8.19
N HIS A 134 4.80 10.57 8.75
CA HIS A 134 5.01 11.93 9.25
C HIS A 134 5.06 12.98 8.12
N GLU A 135 5.55 12.60 6.92
CA GLU A 135 5.54 13.48 5.74
C GLU A 135 4.11 13.71 5.26
N LEU A 136 3.30 12.65 5.24
CA LEU A 136 1.88 12.73 4.89
C LEU A 136 1.09 13.62 5.86
N ARG A 137 1.31 13.45 7.17
CA ARG A 137 0.71 14.31 8.21
C ARG A 137 1.11 15.77 8.03
N ALA A 138 2.38 16.03 7.73
CA ALA A 138 2.86 17.40 7.50
C ALA A 138 2.22 18.06 6.28
N VAL A 139 2.02 17.30 5.19
CA VAL A 139 1.33 17.79 3.99
C VAL A 139 -0.14 18.09 4.29
N LEU A 140 -0.85 17.19 4.95
CA LEU A 140 -2.25 17.40 5.31
C LEU A 140 -2.41 18.60 6.25
N GLY A 141 -1.59 18.73 7.29
CA GLY A 141 -1.65 19.85 8.22
C GLY A 141 -1.39 21.20 7.53
N LYS A 142 -0.49 21.27 6.55
CA LYS A 142 -0.30 22.48 5.73
C LYS A 142 -1.53 22.85 4.92
N ILE A 143 -2.24 21.87 4.40
CA ILE A 143 -3.43 22.08 3.58
C ILE A 143 -4.60 22.49 4.46
N GLU A 144 -4.86 21.80 5.57
CA GLU A 144 -5.96 22.06 6.49
C GLU A 144 -5.88 23.42 7.17
N ASN A 145 -4.66 23.92 7.40
CA ASN A 145 -4.44 25.25 7.98
C ASN A 145 -4.65 26.43 6.99
N ARG A 146 -5.08 26.17 5.77
CA ARG A 146 -5.38 27.23 4.79
C ARG A 146 -6.77 27.78 5.02
N SER A 147 -6.85 29.09 5.24
CA SER A 147 -8.12 29.82 5.47
C SER A 147 -9.03 29.89 4.23
N ASP A 148 -8.47 29.69 3.01
CA ASP A 148 -9.19 29.79 1.75
C ASP A 148 -9.71 28.42 1.24
N LEU A 149 -9.42 27.32 1.96
CA LEU A 149 -9.67 25.95 1.50
C LEU A 149 -11.15 25.69 1.16
N GLU A 150 -12.08 26.21 1.98
CA GLU A 150 -13.51 25.99 1.79
C GLU A 150 -14.05 26.60 0.50
N ASN A 151 -13.43 27.70 0.04
CA ASN A 151 -13.83 28.44 -1.15
C ASN A 151 -13.24 27.88 -2.44
N LEU A 152 -12.34 26.90 -2.37
CA LEU A 152 -11.67 26.33 -3.53
C LEU A 152 -12.50 25.23 -4.19
N THR A 153 -12.52 25.23 -5.52
CA THR A 153 -13.04 24.11 -6.31
C THR A 153 -12.14 22.86 -6.19
N LEU A 154 -12.66 21.68 -6.51
CA LEU A 154 -11.86 20.43 -6.52
C LEU A 154 -10.62 20.52 -7.43
N LYS A 155 -10.71 21.25 -8.55
CA LYS A 155 -9.56 21.46 -9.44
C LYS A 155 -8.47 22.29 -8.78
N GLU A 156 -8.83 23.37 -8.09
CA GLU A 156 -7.91 24.20 -7.34
C GLU A 156 -7.29 23.44 -6.17
N LYS A 157 -8.10 22.71 -5.39
CA LYS A 157 -7.61 21.83 -4.31
C LYS A 157 -6.63 20.77 -4.83
N ALA A 158 -6.90 20.15 -5.99
CA ALA A 158 -6.00 19.18 -6.62
C ALA A 158 -4.66 19.80 -7.08
N LEU A 159 -4.62 21.11 -7.35
CA LEU A 159 -3.39 21.83 -7.70
C LEU A 159 -2.52 22.15 -6.48
N LEU A 160 -3.09 22.35 -5.30
CA LEU A 160 -2.32 22.60 -4.07
C LEU A 160 -1.31 21.50 -3.76
N LEU A 161 -1.65 20.26 -4.08
CA LEU A 161 -0.81 19.08 -3.85
C LEU A 161 0.35 18.91 -4.84
N ARG A 162 0.47 19.78 -5.85
CA ARG A 162 1.58 19.74 -6.82
C ARG A 162 2.87 20.39 -6.30
N GLY A 163 2.77 21.25 -5.30
CA GLY A 163 3.89 22.00 -4.73
C GLY A 163 4.34 21.54 -3.36
N CYS A 164 3.73 20.46 -2.84
CA CYS A 164 4.08 19.81 -1.59
C CYS A 164 4.83 18.54 -1.86
#